data_261e7ceb23fd13feb59a144effc9fce9
#
_entry.id   261e7ceb23fd13feb59a144effc9fce9
#
_cell.length_a   1.000
_cell.length_b   1.000
_cell.length_c   1.000
_cell.angle_alpha   90.00
_cell.angle_beta   90.00
_cell.angle_gamma   90.00
#
_symmetry.space_group_name_H-M   'P 1'
#
loop_
_entity.id
_entity.type
_entity.pdbx_description
1 polymer ?
#
loop_
_entity_poly.entity_id
_entity_poly.type
_entity_poly.pdbx_seq_one_letter_code
_entity_poly.pdbx_strand_id
1 'polypeptide(L)' 'MAKVHFNLDSKKYIMEFLPDNQVKIIQTGNEDRVITVQYFSDTKVTDFMKCIKSWDFSKLKDKTLYTLN' A
#
# COMPACT_ATOMS: atom_id res chain seq x y z
N MET A 1 -15.49 0.27 0.80
CA MET A 1 -14.26 -0.33 0.31
C MET A 1 -13.69 -1.23 1.37
N ALA A 2 -13.04 -2.32 0.97
CA ALA A 2 -12.44 -3.24 1.92
C ALA A 2 -11.17 -2.65 2.52
N LYS A 3 -11.05 -2.75 3.83
CA LYS A 3 -9.87 -2.31 4.57
C LYS A 3 -9.28 -3.49 5.31
N VAL A 4 -7.98 -3.58 5.32
CA VAL A 4 -7.25 -4.60 6.08
C VAL A 4 -6.29 -3.90 7.03
N HIS A 5 -6.41 -4.21 8.32
CA HIS A 5 -5.50 -3.71 9.35
C HIS A 5 -4.52 -4.82 9.70
N PHE A 6 -3.24 -4.53 9.69
CA PHE A 6 -2.24 -5.54 9.98
C PHE A 6 -0.98 -4.95 10.60
N ASN A 7 -0.18 -5.81 11.21
CA ASN A 7 1.12 -5.46 11.76
C ASN A 7 2.20 -6.16 10.94
N LEU A 8 3.28 -5.47 10.67
CA LEU A 8 4.44 -6.01 9.99
C LEU A 8 5.69 -5.38 10.57
N ASP A 9 6.60 -6.22 11.09
CA ASP A 9 7.86 -5.76 11.71
C ASP A 9 7.60 -4.68 12.79
N SER A 10 6.62 -4.95 13.67
CA SER A 10 6.24 -4.07 14.79
C SER A 10 5.62 -2.74 14.37
N LYS A 11 5.31 -2.57 13.11
CA LYS A 11 4.63 -1.38 12.58
C LYS A 11 3.20 -1.71 12.21
N LYS A 12 2.31 -0.73 12.35
CA LYS A 12 0.90 -0.90 12.06
C LYS A 12 0.55 -0.29 10.71
N TYR A 13 -0.24 -1.02 9.94
CA TYR A 13 -0.61 -0.61 8.59
C TYR A 13 -2.11 -0.77 8.37
N ILE A 14 -2.63 0.06 7.49
CA ILE A 14 -3.98 -0.07 6.95
C ILE A 14 -3.85 -0.12 5.43
N MET A 15 -4.44 -1.14 4.81
CA MET A 15 -4.50 -1.25 3.36
C MET A 15 -5.95 -1.15 2.94
N GLU A 16 -6.27 -0.19 2.09
CA GLU A 16 -7.61 0.05 1.60
C GLU A 16 -7.66 -0.12 0.09
N PHE A 17 -8.51 -1.03 -0.38
CA PHE A 17 -8.68 -1.28 -1.80
C PHE A 17 -9.71 -0.32 -2.37
N LEU A 18 -9.30 0.47 -3.35
CA LEU A 18 -10.09 1.50 -3.98
C LEU A 18 -10.52 1.04 -5.38
N PRO A 19 -11.46 1.76 -6.01
CA PRO A 19 -11.82 1.48 -7.40
C PRO A 19 -10.64 1.63 -8.36
N ASP A 20 -10.79 1.08 -9.56
CA ASP A 20 -9.83 1.24 -10.66
C ASP A 20 -8.44 0.68 -10.36
N ASN A 21 -8.39 -0.46 -9.66
CA ASN A 21 -7.14 -1.13 -9.32
C ASN A 21 -6.16 -0.22 -8.57
N GLN A 22 -6.69 0.56 -7.64
CA GLN A 22 -5.89 1.37 -6.74
C GLN A 22 -5.89 0.78 -5.34
N VAL A 23 -4.81 0.94 -4.63
CA VAL A 23 -4.72 0.59 -3.22
C VAL A 23 -4.04 1.73 -2.46
N LYS A 24 -4.65 2.09 -1.34
CA LYS A 24 -4.10 3.08 -0.42
C LYS A 24 -3.51 2.34 0.77
N ILE A 25 -2.25 2.63 1.07
CA ILE A 25 -1.54 1.99 2.18
C ILE A 25 -1.10 3.08 3.14
N ILE A 26 -1.44 2.91 4.41
CA ILE A 26 -1.12 3.85 5.48
C ILE A 26 -0.28 3.12 6.52
N GLN A 27 0.90 3.64 6.81
CA GLN A 27 1.67 3.23 7.98
C GLN A 27 1.33 4.19 9.10
N THR A 28 0.66 3.70 10.15
CA THR A 28 0.23 4.56 11.25
C THR A 28 1.34 4.72 12.29
N GLY A 29 1.39 5.88 12.92
CA GLY A 29 2.41 6.20 13.89
C GLY A 29 2.40 7.69 14.19
N ASN A 30 3.55 8.22 14.66
CA ASN A 30 3.67 9.65 14.98
C ASN A 30 3.54 10.52 13.73
N GLU A 31 4.10 10.03 12.62
CA GLU A 31 3.95 10.68 11.32
C GLU A 31 3.48 9.62 10.35
N ASP A 32 2.21 9.67 9.98
CA ASP A 32 1.65 8.68 9.07
C ASP A 32 2.31 8.77 7.70
N ARG A 33 2.68 7.61 7.17
CA ARG A 33 3.13 7.48 5.78
C ARG A 33 1.97 6.95 4.98
N VAL A 34 1.62 7.67 3.92
CA VAL A 34 0.48 7.30 3.08
C VAL A 34 0.94 7.21 1.63
N ILE A 35 0.56 6.15 0.97
CA ILE A 35 0.83 5.97 -0.45
C ILE A 35 -0.42 5.43 -1.14
N THR A 36 -0.70 5.92 -2.33
CA THR A 36 -1.74 5.35 -3.18
C THR A 36 -1.07 4.87 -4.46
N VAL A 37 -1.31 3.61 -4.80
CA VAL A 37 -0.63 2.94 -5.90
C VAL A 37 -1.65 2.39 -6.88
N GLN A 38 -1.42 2.63 -8.17
CA GLN A 38 -2.09 1.91 -9.24
C GLN A 38 -1.39 0.56 -9.40
N TYR A 39 -2.14 -0.51 -9.54
CA TYR A 39 -1.56 -1.84 -9.66
C TYR A 39 -2.21 -2.64 -10.78
N PHE A 40 -1.55 -3.70 -11.20
CA PHE A 40 -2.12 -4.63 -12.17
C PHE A 40 -3.16 -5.53 -11.52
N SER A 41 -4.16 -5.93 -12.29
CA SER A 41 -5.28 -6.71 -11.76
C SER A 41 -4.88 -8.08 -11.20
N ASP A 42 -3.75 -8.62 -11.66
CA ASP A 42 -3.24 -9.92 -11.20
C ASP A 42 -2.24 -9.80 -10.04
N THR A 43 -2.03 -8.59 -9.52
CA THR A 43 -1.14 -8.36 -8.38
C THR A 43 -1.69 -9.04 -7.13
N LYS A 44 -0.85 -9.82 -6.47
CA LYS A 44 -1.23 -10.58 -5.28
C LYS A 44 -0.95 -9.79 -4.02
N VAL A 45 -1.67 -10.11 -2.95
CA VAL A 45 -1.44 -9.49 -1.63
C VAL A 45 0.01 -9.64 -1.18
N THR A 46 0.63 -10.79 -1.48
CA THR A 46 2.02 -11.03 -1.12
C THR A 46 2.98 -10.04 -1.77
N ASP A 47 2.65 -9.56 -2.97
CA ASP A 47 3.46 -8.54 -3.66
C ASP A 47 3.39 -7.21 -2.93
N PHE A 48 2.19 -6.83 -2.46
CA PHE A 48 2.02 -5.63 -1.64
C PHE A 48 2.81 -5.73 -0.35
N MET A 49 2.79 -6.89 0.31
CA MET A 49 3.52 -7.08 1.57
C MET A 49 5.02 -6.90 1.39
N LYS A 50 5.58 -7.40 0.30
CA LYS A 50 6.99 -7.19 -0.03
C LYS A 50 7.31 -5.71 -0.23
N CYS A 51 6.43 -5.01 -0.94
CA CYS A 51 6.62 -3.58 -1.19
C CYS A 51 6.51 -2.76 0.09
N ILE A 52 5.60 -3.13 0.99
CA ILE A 52 5.45 -2.46 2.29
C ILE A 52 6.71 -2.59 3.12
N LYS A 53 7.34 -3.77 3.11
CA LYS A 53 8.57 -4.01 3.86
C LYS A 53 9.70 -3.06 3.46
N SER A 54 9.90 -2.89 2.16
CA SER A 54 10.94 -2.02 1.60
C SER A 54 10.46 -0.60 1.37
N TRP A 55 9.15 -0.37 1.45
CA TRP A 55 8.47 0.87 1.05
C TRP A 55 8.82 1.29 -0.37
N ASP A 56 8.95 0.30 -1.25
CA ASP A 56 9.22 0.50 -2.66
C ASP A 56 8.09 -0.12 -3.47
N PHE A 57 7.27 0.72 -4.07
CA PHE A 57 6.08 0.32 -4.80
C PHE A 57 6.25 0.43 -6.31
N SER A 58 7.47 0.69 -6.77
CA SER A 58 7.72 0.94 -8.19
C SER A 58 7.34 -0.23 -9.09
N LYS A 59 7.42 -1.45 -8.56
CA LYS A 59 7.10 -2.67 -9.33
C LYS A 59 5.61 -2.93 -9.42
N LEU A 60 4.80 -2.28 -8.59
CA LEU A 60 3.35 -2.47 -8.59
C LEU A 60 2.63 -1.46 -9.45
N LYS A 61 3.19 -0.29 -9.63
CA LYS A 61 2.51 0.77 -10.37
C LYS A 61 2.70 0.58 -11.87
N ASP A 62 1.65 0.84 -12.61
CA ASP A 62 1.74 0.95 -14.06
C ASP A 62 1.82 2.41 -14.51
N LYS A 63 1.47 3.36 -13.66
CA LYS A 63 1.45 4.79 -13.99
C LYS A 63 2.04 5.64 -12.90
N THR A 64 1.22 6.11 -11.99
CA THR A 64 1.59 7.16 -11.06
C THR A 64 1.59 6.68 -9.63
N LEU A 65 2.61 7.07 -8.90
CA LEU A 65 2.77 6.81 -7.49
C LEU A 65 2.65 8.12 -6.74
N TYR A 66 1.76 8.16 -5.74
CA TYR A 66 1.57 9.34 -4.88
C TYR A 66 1.96 9.00 -3.46
N THR A 67 2.71 9.89 -2.83
CA THR A 67 3.05 9.77 -1.41
C THR A 67 2.57 11.03 -0.71
N LEU A 68 1.84 10.84 0.40
CA LEU A 68 1.35 11.93 1.26
C LEU A 68 1.87 11.68 2.66
N ASN A 69 2.47 12.66 3.25
CA ASN A 69 2.94 12.58 4.62
C ASN A 69 2.20 13.56 5.49
#